data_19a8a0a6597ec6345b4d13eb99a698ac
#
_entry.id   19a8a0a6597ec6345b4d13eb99a698ac
#
_cell.length_a   1.000
_cell.length_b   1.000
_cell.length_c   1.000
_cell.angle_alpha   90.00
_cell.angle_beta   90.00
_cell.angle_gamma   90.00
#
_symmetry.space_group_name_H-M   'P 1'
#
loop_
_entity.id
_entity.type
_entity.pdbx_description
1 polymer ?
#
loop_
_entity_poly.entity_id
_entity_poly.type
_entity_poly.pdbx_seq_one_letter_code
_entity_poly.pdbx_strand_id
1 'polypeptide(L)'
;MKSLSMRNRCVIGFTLFSMFFGAGNLIFPPLLGAEAGSSTIPAMVGMLLTAVVLPALAVISVAKHDGLKNLAGSIHPAFATVYAVLIHLLIGPFVAIPRTASTSFEMAVVPFLSDGFSAESLLIMRCIYSFTFFVIATIVALKPTRLKDLLGKVMTPILLILIAVIFVGVVVKFPTVVRQADASYKGHALQHGFVTGYQTMDILAAFNFGAVIAMNIEAFGVKNRKGVAKETILAGIGAGILLCIVYSATAYIGVLCSSKVGNVENGTQILTYAVHACFGIYGKVLIGIIFFIACFNVCVGLLCCCSAYFHELVPKISYFKWLLVFSVFSFVISCAGLNAILNVSLPILKVMCPIAIALTFYGLVRHKRQ
;
A
#
# COMPACT_ATOMS: atom_id res chain seq x y z
N MET A 1 0.36 -26.43 20.73
CA MET A 1 0.29 -25.71 19.44
C MET A 1 1.56 -24.87 19.29
N LYS A 2 2.33 -25.08 18.21
CA LYS A 2 3.55 -24.31 18.00
C LYS A 2 3.13 -22.89 17.59
N SER A 3 3.41 -21.88 18.42
CA SER A 3 3.17 -20.47 18.15
C SER A 3 4.48 -19.81 17.73
N LEU A 4 4.41 -18.69 17.01
CA LEU A 4 5.59 -17.90 16.68
C LEU A 4 6.20 -17.29 17.94
N SER A 5 7.53 -17.16 17.96
CA SER A 5 8.21 -16.34 18.96
C SER A 5 7.83 -14.87 18.76
N MET A 6 7.94 -14.03 19.79
CA MET A 6 7.61 -12.60 19.69
C MET A 6 8.41 -11.91 18.57
N ARG A 7 9.70 -12.22 18.43
CA ARG A 7 10.57 -11.74 17.35
C ARG A 7 10.00 -12.10 15.97
N ASN A 8 9.58 -13.35 15.75
CA ASN A 8 9.02 -13.78 14.47
C ASN A 8 7.66 -13.17 14.19
N ARG A 9 6.82 -12.91 15.23
CA ARG A 9 5.57 -12.15 15.09
C ARG A 9 5.83 -10.73 14.61
N CYS A 10 6.80 -10.04 15.21
CA CYS A 10 7.20 -8.70 14.75
C CYS A 10 7.65 -8.73 13.28
N VAL A 11 8.46 -9.71 12.88
CA VAL A 11 8.91 -9.86 11.49
C VAL A 11 7.72 -10.06 10.53
N ILE A 12 6.75 -10.90 10.88
CA ILE A 12 5.55 -11.12 10.04
C ILE A 12 4.69 -9.84 10.02
N GLY A 13 4.50 -9.18 11.17
CA GLY A 13 3.79 -7.88 11.23
C GLY A 13 4.45 -6.82 10.37
N PHE A 14 5.77 -6.70 10.42
CA PHE A 14 6.55 -5.81 9.56
C PHE A 14 6.46 -6.18 8.07
N THR A 15 6.44 -7.49 7.76
CA THR A 15 6.24 -7.94 6.37
C THR A 15 4.88 -7.51 5.87
N LEU A 16 3.82 -7.71 6.63
CA LEU A 16 2.46 -7.32 6.26
C LEU A 16 2.30 -5.79 6.17
N PHE A 17 2.85 -5.04 7.15
CA PHE A 17 2.90 -3.58 7.09
C PHE A 17 3.54 -3.11 5.78
N SER A 18 4.69 -3.65 5.44
CA SER A 18 5.48 -3.30 4.25
C SER A 18 4.75 -3.63 2.94
N MET A 19 3.93 -4.69 2.93
CA MET A 19 3.10 -5.05 1.78
C MET A 19 1.91 -4.09 1.60
N PHE A 20 1.38 -3.53 2.69
CA PHE A 20 0.36 -2.49 2.64
C PHE A 20 0.95 -1.12 2.31
N PHE A 21 2.05 -0.76 2.97
CA PHE A 21 2.59 0.60 2.95
C PHE A 21 3.33 0.91 1.65
N GLY A 22 2.63 1.50 0.70
CA GLY A 22 3.12 1.84 -0.63
C GLY A 22 2.91 3.30 -1.01
N ALA A 23 2.88 3.56 -2.31
CA ALA A 23 2.76 4.89 -2.90
C ALA A 23 1.57 5.69 -2.33
N GLY A 24 0.38 5.11 -2.34
CA GLY A 24 -0.84 5.78 -1.87
C GLY A 24 -0.75 6.17 -0.40
N ASN A 25 -0.17 5.30 0.41
CA ASN A 25 -0.03 5.46 1.85
C ASN A 25 0.95 6.58 2.25
N LEU A 26 1.85 6.95 1.34
CA LEU A 26 2.72 8.12 1.49
C LEU A 26 2.11 9.40 0.92
N ILE A 27 1.22 9.30 -0.07
CA ILE A 27 0.67 10.46 -0.78
C ILE A 27 -0.57 11.02 -0.07
N PHE A 28 -1.52 10.15 0.30
CA PHE A 28 -2.85 10.62 0.73
C PHE A 28 -2.90 11.19 2.14
N PRO A 29 -2.22 10.66 3.17
CA PRO A 29 -2.27 11.25 4.50
C PRO A 29 -1.71 12.68 4.57
N PRO A 30 -0.54 13.02 3.97
CA PRO A 30 -0.05 14.39 3.97
C PRO A 30 -0.98 15.35 3.21
N LEU A 31 -1.56 14.91 2.09
CA LEU A 31 -2.53 15.70 1.34
C LEU A 31 -3.76 16.01 2.19
N LEU A 32 -4.35 14.97 2.79
CA LEU A 32 -5.47 15.13 3.71
C LEU A 32 -5.14 16.11 4.84
N GLY A 33 -3.98 15.98 5.47
CA GLY A 33 -3.55 16.89 6.54
C GLY A 33 -3.45 18.34 6.10
N ALA A 34 -2.93 18.59 4.89
CA ALA A 34 -2.79 19.93 4.33
C ALA A 34 -4.14 20.56 3.96
N GLU A 35 -5.05 19.79 3.34
CA GLU A 35 -6.36 20.26 2.91
C GLU A 35 -7.37 20.37 4.06
N ALA A 36 -7.38 19.38 4.96
CA ALA A 36 -8.31 19.35 6.09
C ALA A 36 -7.96 20.36 7.18
N GLY A 37 -6.71 20.79 7.31
CA GLY A 37 -6.28 21.84 8.22
C GLY A 37 -6.87 21.68 9.64
N SER A 38 -7.70 22.63 10.08
CA SER A 38 -8.40 22.58 11.37
C SER A 38 -9.37 21.39 11.53
N SER A 39 -9.78 20.75 10.44
CA SER A 39 -10.66 19.57 10.41
C SER A 39 -9.90 18.25 10.22
N THR A 40 -8.57 18.24 10.40
CA THR A 40 -7.73 17.05 10.19
C THR A 40 -8.13 15.88 11.08
N ILE A 41 -8.51 16.09 12.35
CA ILE A 41 -8.88 15.01 13.26
C ILE A 41 -10.08 14.21 12.72
N PRO A 42 -11.27 14.80 12.43
CA PRO A 42 -12.37 14.03 11.86
C PRO A 42 -12.05 13.44 10.49
N ALA A 43 -11.28 14.13 9.64
CA ALA A 43 -10.84 13.60 8.36
C ALA A 43 -9.94 12.36 8.53
N MET A 44 -8.99 12.40 9.46
CA MET A 44 -8.13 11.25 9.78
C MET A 44 -8.90 10.08 10.36
N VAL A 45 -9.90 10.31 11.21
CA VAL A 45 -10.79 9.23 11.68
C VAL A 45 -11.45 8.54 10.50
N GLY A 46 -12.02 9.28 9.56
CA GLY A 46 -12.59 8.72 8.34
C GLY A 46 -11.58 7.90 7.52
N MET A 47 -10.39 8.46 7.29
CA MET A 47 -9.34 7.78 6.54
C MET A 47 -8.83 6.51 7.23
N LEU A 48 -8.59 6.54 8.54
CA LEU A 48 -8.11 5.39 9.30
C LEU A 48 -9.14 4.26 9.34
N LEU A 49 -10.43 4.57 9.31
CA LEU A 49 -11.48 3.55 9.20
C LEU A 49 -11.32 2.75 7.90
N THR A 50 -11.11 3.40 6.77
CA THR A 50 -11.04 2.73 5.45
C THR A 50 -9.64 2.22 5.10
N ALA A 51 -8.60 2.92 5.50
CA ALA A 51 -7.22 2.56 5.15
C ALA A 51 -6.52 1.67 6.18
N VAL A 52 -7.10 1.50 7.40
CA VAL A 52 -6.49 0.67 8.44
C VAL A 52 -7.48 -0.33 9.04
N VAL A 53 -8.60 0.16 9.58
CA VAL A 53 -9.55 -0.70 10.32
C VAL A 53 -10.20 -1.71 9.37
N LEU A 54 -10.76 -1.27 8.27
CA LEU A 54 -11.41 -2.18 7.30
C LEU A 54 -10.43 -3.17 6.66
N PRO A 55 -9.21 -2.81 6.23
CA PRO A 55 -8.20 -3.78 5.79
C PRO A 55 -7.82 -4.79 6.86
N ALA A 56 -7.63 -4.39 8.11
CA ALA A 56 -7.37 -5.31 9.21
C ALA A 56 -8.53 -6.31 9.42
N LEU A 57 -9.77 -5.82 9.38
CA LEU A 57 -10.97 -6.67 9.44
C LEU A 57 -11.07 -7.61 8.22
N ALA A 58 -10.67 -7.16 7.03
CA ALA A 58 -10.63 -7.99 5.83
C ALA A 58 -9.60 -9.13 5.96
N VAL A 59 -8.39 -8.85 6.47
CA VAL A 59 -7.39 -9.89 6.79
C VAL A 59 -7.96 -10.92 7.77
N ILE A 60 -8.66 -10.46 8.83
CA ILE A 60 -9.29 -11.35 9.81
C ILE A 60 -10.37 -12.20 9.14
N SER A 61 -11.23 -11.60 8.33
CA SER A 61 -12.32 -12.28 7.62
C SER A 61 -11.77 -13.37 6.69
N VAL A 62 -10.75 -13.03 5.89
CA VAL A 62 -10.08 -13.99 4.98
C VAL A 62 -9.40 -15.13 5.76
N ALA A 63 -8.69 -14.79 6.84
CA ALA A 63 -8.01 -15.80 7.67
C ALA A 63 -8.98 -16.79 8.33
N LYS A 64 -10.18 -16.33 8.73
CA LYS A 64 -11.23 -17.19 9.29
C LYS A 64 -11.83 -18.18 8.28
N HIS A 65 -11.80 -17.82 6.99
CA HIS A 65 -12.40 -18.63 5.90
C HIS A 65 -11.37 -19.41 5.08
N ASP A 66 -10.09 -19.44 5.52
CA ASP A 66 -8.99 -20.06 4.77
C ASP A 66 -8.82 -19.53 3.34
N GLY A 67 -8.99 -18.22 3.16
CA GLY A 67 -8.75 -17.51 1.90
C GLY A 67 -9.97 -16.82 1.29
N LEU A 68 -9.71 -15.92 0.35
CA LEU A 68 -10.74 -15.14 -0.34
C LEU A 68 -11.73 -16.01 -1.12
N LYS A 69 -11.24 -17.06 -1.79
CA LYS A 69 -12.07 -17.97 -2.60
C LYS A 69 -13.16 -18.65 -1.74
N ASN A 70 -12.80 -19.12 -0.55
CA ASN A 70 -13.76 -19.73 0.35
C ASN A 70 -14.72 -18.72 0.96
N LEU A 71 -14.22 -17.51 1.32
CA LEU A 71 -15.04 -16.44 1.82
C LEU A 71 -16.11 -16.01 0.79
N ALA A 72 -15.71 -15.68 -0.41
CA ALA A 72 -16.62 -15.28 -1.48
C ALA A 72 -17.48 -16.45 -2.00
N GLY A 73 -16.92 -17.68 -1.98
CA GLY A 73 -17.62 -18.89 -2.37
C GLY A 73 -18.77 -19.27 -1.44
N SER A 74 -18.73 -18.80 -0.20
CA SER A 74 -19.85 -18.96 0.73
C SER A 74 -21.08 -18.14 0.36
N ILE A 75 -20.95 -17.15 -0.53
CA ILE A 75 -22.06 -16.39 -1.13
C ILE A 75 -22.53 -17.11 -2.38
N HIS A 76 -21.64 -17.25 -3.38
CA HIS A 76 -21.91 -17.96 -4.63
C HIS A 76 -20.58 -18.36 -5.31
N PRO A 77 -20.45 -19.58 -5.89
CA PRO A 77 -19.21 -20.07 -6.50
C PRO A 77 -18.72 -19.20 -7.65
N ALA A 78 -19.63 -18.75 -8.55
CA ALA A 78 -19.27 -17.87 -9.66
C ALA A 78 -18.80 -16.50 -9.17
N PHE A 79 -19.45 -15.92 -8.13
CA PHE A 79 -19.00 -14.67 -7.50
C PHE A 79 -17.59 -14.81 -6.96
N ALA A 80 -17.26 -15.92 -6.30
CA ALA A 80 -15.93 -16.17 -5.77
C ALA A 80 -14.84 -16.07 -6.85
N THR A 81 -15.05 -16.75 -7.98
CA THR A 81 -14.05 -16.75 -9.04
C THR A 81 -13.96 -15.40 -9.73
N VAL A 82 -15.08 -14.80 -10.12
CA VAL A 82 -15.11 -13.51 -10.84
C VAL A 82 -14.54 -12.39 -9.97
N TYR A 83 -14.99 -12.30 -8.72
CA TYR A 83 -14.54 -11.23 -7.81
C TYR A 83 -13.07 -11.37 -7.43
N ALA A 84 -12.59 -12.59 -7.16
CA ALA A 84 -11.18 -12.82 -6.87
C ALA A 84 -10.30 -12.50 -8.08
N VAL A 85 -10.67 -12.90 -9.29
CA VAL A 85 -9.94 -12.53 -10.51
C VAL A 85 -9.91 -11.02 -10.70
N LEU A 86 -11.07 -10.35 -10.57
CA LEU A 86 -11.14 -8.89 -10.71
C LEU A 86 -10.25 -8.15 -9.70
N ILE A 87 -10.27 -8.54 -8.42
CA ILE A 87 -9.38 -7.95 -7.41
C ILE A 87 -7.92 -8.15 -7.79
N HIS A 88 -7.50 -9.39 -8.11
CA HIS A 88 -6.11 -9.67 -8.42
C HIS A 88 -5.62 -8.95 -9.68
N LEU A 89 -6.46 -8.80 -10.69
CA LEU A 89 -6.12 -8.04 -11.88
C LEU A 89 -6.04 -6.54 -11.58
N LEU A 90 -6.99 -6.01 -10.82
CA LEU A 90 -7.07 -4.58 -10.51
C LEU A 90 -5.89 -4.12 -9.65
N ILE A 91 -5.66 -4.77 -8.48
CA ILE A 91 -4.53 -4.41 -7.61
C ILE A 91 -3.20 -4.97 -8.13
N GLY A 92 -3.24 -5.94 -9.02
CA GLY A 92 -2.09 -6.49 -9.71
C GLY A 92 -1.68 -5.63 -10.91
N PRO A 93 -1.68 -6.23 -12.09
CA PRO A 93 -1.03 -5.66 -13.27
C PRO A 93 -1.73 -4.40 -13.83
N PHE A 94 -3.01 -4.13 -13.53
CA PHE A 94 -3.71 -3.00 -14.13
C PHE A 94 -3.50 -1.67 -13.42
N VAL A 95 -3.40 -1.65 -12.08
CA VAL A 95 -3.37 -0.38 -11.32
C VAL A 95 -2.27 -0.34 -10.27
N ALA A 96 -2.31 -1.20 -9.24
CA ALA A 96 -1.44 -0.98 -8.10
C ALA A 96 0.04 -1.28 -8.41
N ILE A 97 0.35 -2.36 -9.11
CA ILE A 97 1.74 -2.69 -9.46
C ILE A 97 2.35 -1.62 -10.39
N PRO A 98 1.71 -1.21 -11.52
CA PRO A 98 2.26 -0.14 -12.36
C PRO A 98 2.43 1.19 -11.60
N ARG A 99 1.48 1.54 -10.73
CA ARG A 99 1.53 2.74 -9.92
C ARG A 99 2.78 2.79 -9.03
N THR A 100 3.25 1.65 -8.51
CA THR A 100 4.44 1.62 -7.66
C THR A 100 5.69 2.09 -8.41
N ALA A 101 5.92 1.62 -9.63
CA ALA A 101 7.07 2.04 -10.44
C ALA A 101 6.96 3.50 -10.86
N SER A 102 5.77 3.93 -11.33
CA SER A 102 5.54 5.33 -11.74
C SER A 102 5.72 6.30 -10.58
N THR A 103 5.14 6.02 -9.40
CA THR A 103 5.31 6.90 -8.23
C THR A 103 6.76 6.92 -7.74
N SER A 104 7.42 5.77 -7.73
CA SER A 104 8.82 5.69 -7.34
C SER A 104 9.70 6.52 -8.28
N PHE A 105 9.44 6.49 -9.60
CA PHE A 105 10.13 7.33 -10.57
C PHE A 105 9.92 8.83 -10.30
N GLU A 106 8.66 9.26 -10.13
CA GLU A 106 8.31 10.66 -9.85
C GLU A 106 8.99 11.20 -8.59
N MET A 107 9.26 10.35 -7.60
CA MET A 107 9.83 10.79 -6.32
C MET A 107 11.35 10.57 -6.21
N ALA A 108 11.88 9.55 -6.89
CA ALA A 108 13.30 9.21 -6.78
C ALA A 108 14.15 9.78 -7.94
N VAL A 109 13.54 10.16 -9.05
CA VAL A 109 14.28 10.63 -10.24
C VAL A 109 13.89 12.05 -10.63
N VAL A 110 12.61 12.34 -10.79
CA VAL A 110 12.13 13.64 -11.29
C VAL A 110 12.65 14.84 -10.50
N PRO A 111 12.76 14.82 -9.14
CA PRO A 111 13.28 15.95 -8.38
C PRO A 111 14.75 16.33 -8.65
N PHE A 112 15.50 15.45 -9.33
CA PHE A 112 16.91 15.68 -9.71
C PHE A 112 17.08 16.11 -11.17
N LEU A 113 16.00 16.12 -11.94
CA LEU A 113 16.03 16.58 -13.32
C LEU A 113 16.02 18.11 -13.37
N SER A 114 16.73 18.70 -14.34
CA SER A 114 16.71 20.15 -14.59
C SER A 114 15.44 20.56 -15.32
N ASP A 115 15.00 21.81 -15.09
CA ASP A 115 13.91 22.42 -15.85
C ASP A 115 14.31 22.53 -17.34
N GLY A 116 13.69 21.72 -18.21
CA GLY A 116 14.01 21.75 -19.66
C GLY A 116 14.07 20.36 -20.31
N PHE A 117 13.83 19.29 -19.56
CA PHE A 117 13.68 17.98 -20.17
C PHE A 117 12.45 17.91 -21.08
N SER A 118 12.64 17.44 -22.31
CA SER A 118 11.50 17.22 -23.21
C SER A 118 10.60 16.09 -22.69
N ALA A 119 9.32 16.12 -23.05
CA ALA A 119 8.37 15.06 -22.68
C ALA A 119 8.84 13.69 -23.19
N GLU A 120 9.52 13.63 -24.33
CA GLU A 120 10.08 12.41 -24.91
C GLU A 120 11.24 11.89 -24.06
N SER A 121 12.17 12.74 -23.65
CA SER A 121 13.28 12.35 -22.77
C SER A 121 12.78 11.83 -21.42
N LEU A 122 11.76 12.48 -20.85
CA LEU A 122 11.13 12.05 -19.61
C LEU A 122 10.47 10.67 -19.75
N LEU A 123 9.79 10.41 -20.89
CA LEU A 123 9.20 9.11 -21.19
C LEU A 123 10.28 8.03 -21.27
N ILE A 124 11.37 8.27 -22.00
CA ILE A 124 12.47 7.32 -22.12
C ILE A 124 13.08 6.99 -20.75
N MET A 125 13.34 8.02 -19.94
CA MET A 125 13.89 7.82 -18.59
C MET A 125 12.93 7.04 -17.69
N ARG A 126 11.63 7.30 -17.77
CA ARG A 126 10.59 6.55 -17.05
C ARG A 126 10.57 5.08 -17.47
N CYS A 127 10.65 4.80 -18.77
CA CYS A 127 10.70 3.43 -19.28
C CYS A 127 11.96 2.69 -18.81
N ILE A 128 13.13 3.30 -18.87
CA ILE A 128 14.39 2.71 -18.40
C ILE A 128 14.31 2.41 -16.88
N TYR A 129 13.85 3.38 -16.10
CA TYR A 129 13.68 3.21 -14.66
C TYR A 129 12.69 2.09 -14.33
N SER A 130 11.50 2.12 -14.95
CA SER A 130 10.47 1.12 -14.72
C SER A 130 10.93 -0.28 -15.14
N PHE A 131 11.65 -0.41 -16.25
CA PHE A 131 12.24 -1.68 -16.67
C PHE A 131 13.18 -2.23 -15.60
N THR A 132 14.13 -1.42 -15.14
CA THR A 132 15.09 -1.81 -14.09
C THR A 132 14.36 -2.17 -12.79
N PHE A 133 13.37 -1.37 -12.39
CA PHE A 133 12.55 -1.61 -11.21
C PHE A 133 11.84 -2.97 -11.28
N PHE A 134 11.18 -3.28 -12.41
CA PHE A 134 10.46 -4.54 -12.57
C PHE A 134 11.39 -5.75 -12.72
N VAL A 135 12.57 -5.62 -13.33
CA VAL A 135 13.56 -6.69 -13.35
C VAL A 135 13.98 -7.06 -11.93
N ILE A 136 14.35 -6.09 -11.11
CA ILE A 136 14.74 -6.33 -9.71
C ILE A 136 13.57 -6.90 -8.91
N ALA A 137 12.36 -6.33 -9.05
CA ALA A 137 11.17 -6.80 -8.36
C ALA A 137 10.82 -8.26 -8.73
N THR A 138 10.94 -8.62 -10.00
CA THR A 138 10.71 -9.98 -10.50
C THR A 138 11.70 -10.97 -9.89
N ILE A 139 12.99 -10.63 -9.86
CA ILE A 139 14.03 -11.48 -9.25
C ILE A 139 13.74 -11.75 -7.77
N VAL A 140 13.34 -10.72 -7.03
CA VAL A 140 12.98 -10.86 -5.60
C VAL A 140 11.70 -11.68 -5.43
N ALA A 141 10.70 -11.50 -6.30
CA ALA A 141 9.44 -12.21 -6.26
C ALA A 141 9.54 -13.70 -6.64
N LEU A 142 10.66 -14.18 -7.19
CA LEU A 142 10.88 -15.60 -7.47
C LEU A 142 10.75 -16.51 -6.23
N LYS A 143 10.99 -15.97 -5.05
CA LYS A 143 10.98 -16.75 -3.79
C LYS A 143 10.06 -16.10 -2.75
N PRO A 144 8.71 -16.28 -2.87
CA PRO A 144 7.74 -15.63 -1.98
C PRO A 144 7.95 -15.91 -0.49
N THR A 145 8.46 -17.11 -0.14
CA THR A 145 8.72 -17.51 1.25
C THR A 145 9.87 -16.74 1.92
N ARG A 146 10.68 -16.02 1.15
CA ARG A 146 11.78 -15.20 1.66
C ARG A 146 11.41 -13.73 1.86
N LEU A 147 10.18 -13.34 1.53
CA LEU A 147 9.72 -11.95 1.71
C LEU A 147 9.85 -11.48 3.15
N LYS A 148 9.56 -12.35 4.14
CA LYS A 148 9.77 -12.04 5.56
C LYS A 148 11.21 -11.63 5.90
N ASP A 149 12.20 -12.17 5.17
CA ASP A 149 13.62 -11.87 5.44
C ASP A 149 14.01 -10.52 4.84
N LEU A 150 13.56 -10.20 3.64
CA LEU A 150 13.87 -8.94 2.99
C LEU A 150 12.96 -7.80 3.48
N LEU A 151 11.65 -7.95 3.35
CA LEU A 151 10.67 -6.92 3.68
C LEU A 151 10.58 -6.73 5.20
N GLY A 152 10.35 -7.83 5.93
CA GLY A 152 10.10 -7.75 7.37
C GLY A 152 11.32 -7.45 8.22
N LYS A 153 12.49 -8.03 7.92
CA LYS A 153 13.68 -7.86 8.76
C LYS A 153 14.55 -6.67 8.36
N VAL A 154 14.52 -6.24 7.09
CA VAL A 154 15.44 -5.22 6.57
C VAL A 154 14.71 -3.97 6.12
N MET A 155 13.88 -4.09 5.10
CA MET A 155 13.31 -2.91 4.44
C MET A 155 12.33 -2.13 5.33
N THR A 156 11.47 -2.82 6.09
CA THR A 156 10.51 -2.15 6.97
C THR A 156 11.15 -1.39 8.12
N PRO A 157 12.11 -1.95 8.89
CA PRO A 157 12.80 -1.16 9.91
C PRO A 157 13.50 0.06 9.34
N ILE A 158 14.20 -0.07 8.19
CA ILE A 158 14.85 1.07 7.54
C ILE A 158 13.80 2.12 7.17
N LEU A 159 12.70 1.72 6.53
CA LEU A 159 11.63 2.62 6.12
C LEU A 159 11.02 3.39 7.30
N LEU A 160 10.74 2.70 8.41
CA LEU A 160 10.18 3.33 9.62
C LEU A 160 11.16 4.32 10.25
N ILE A 161 12.46 4.00 10.31
CA ILE A 161 13.50 4.91 10.79
C ILE A 161 13.57 6.17 9.91
N LEU A 162 13.58 5.99 8.57
CA LEU A 162 13.63 7.12 7.66
C LEU A 162 12.40 8.03 7.77
N ILE A 163 11.21 7.46 7.92
CA ILE A 163 9.96 8.23 8.15
C ILE A 163 10.03 8.98 9.49
N ALA A 164 10.52 8.32 10.55
CA ALA A 164 10.69 8.95 11.85
C ALA A 164 11.68 10.14 11.79
N VAL A 165 12.79 10.01 11.05
CA VAL A 165 13.75 11.11 10.82
C VAL A 165 13.08 12.30 10.14
N ILE A 166 12.29 12.05 9.07
CA ILE A 166 11.53 13.12 8.41
C ILE A 166 10.56 13.77 9.39
N PHE A 167 9.77 12.96 10.09
CA PHE A 167 8.76 13.46 11.02
C PHE A 167 9.37 14.36 12.08
N VAL A 168 10.43 13.90 12.75
CA VAL A 168 11.12 14.70 13.78
C VAL A 168 11.71 15.97 13.17
N GLY A 169 12.37 15.90 12.02
CA GLY A 169 12.93 17.07 11.34
C GLY A 169 11.88 18.12 11.00
N VAL A 170 10.70 17.70 10.53
CA VAL A 170 9.60 18.62 10.19
C VAL A 170 8.99 19.23 11.46
N VAL A 171 8.73 18.42 12.50
CA VAL A 171 8.16 18.91 13.75
C VAL A 171 9.07 19.94 14.42
N VAL A 172 10.38 19.74 14.38
CA VAL A 172 11.35 20.70 14.96
C VAL A 172 11.47 21.97 14.12
N LYS A 173 11.36 21.86 12.77
CA LYS A 173 11.59 22.98 11.86
C LYS A 173 10.38 23.89 11.69
N PHE A 174 9.18 23.32 11.66
CA PHE A 174 7.97 24.04 11.31
C PHE A 174 7.16 24.42 12.57
N PRO A 175 6.74 25.70 12.71
CA PRO A 175 5.82 26.08 13.78
C PRO A 175 4.44 25.45 13.54
N THR A 176 3.75 25.16 14.63
CA THR A 176 2.37 24.62 14.57
C THR A 176 1.39 25.74 14.20
N VAL A 177 1.29 26.04 12.91
CA VAL A 177 0.29 26.96 12.35
C VAL A 177 -0.72 26.12 11.58
N VAL A 178 -1.92 25.99 12.15
CA VAL A 178 -3.00 25.21 11.52
C VAL A 178 -3.81 26.12 10.61
N ARG A 179 -3.80 25.83 9.31
CA ARG A 179 -4.63 26.51 8.30
C ARG A 179 -6.12 26.14 8.53
N GLN A 180 -7.04 27.02 8.12
CA GLN A 180 -8.45 26.65 8.05
C GLN A 180 -8.66 25.55 7.00
N ALA A 181 -9.65 24.66 7.28
CA ALA A 181 -10.03 23.61 6.36
C ALA A 181 -10.49 24.17 5.02
N ASP A 182 -10.11 23.53 3.93
CA ASP A 182 -10.60 23.83 2.60
C ASP A 182 -12.12 23.61 2.53
N ALA A 183 -12.79 24.27 1.58
CA ALA A 183 -14.26 24.27 1.48
C ALA A 183 -14.85 22.85 1.40
N SER A 184 -14.16 21.93 0.74
CA SER A 184 -14.56 20.52 0.62
C SER A 184 -14.59 19.75 1.95
N TYR A 185 -13.78 20.15 2.94
CA TYR A 185 -13.71 19.51 4.24
C TYR A 185 -14.64 20.15 5.28
N LYS A 186 -15.15 21.35 5.04
CA LYS A 186 -16.06 22.05 5.97
C LYS A 186 -17.38 21.28 6.09
N GLY A 187 -17.67 20.77 7.28
CA GLY A 187 -18.89 20.01 7.57
C GLY A 187 -18.89 18.54 7.10
N HIS A 188 -17.97 18.14 6.23
CA HIS A 188 -17.91 16.80 5.63
C HIS A 188 -16.55 16.10 5.79
N ALA A 189 -15.70 16.55 6.71
CA ALA A 189 -14.33 16.10 6.87
C ALA A 189 -14.21 14.57 7.05
N LEU A 190 -15.07 13.96 7.87
CA LEU A 190 -15.10 12.52 8.09
C LEU A 190 -15.39 11.76 6.80
N GLN A 191 -16.38 12.22 6.01
CA GLN A 191 -16.76 11.58 4.75
C GLN A 191 -15.64 11.69 3.70
N HIS A 192 -15.04 12.88 3.58
CA HIS A 192 -13.90 13.09 2.69
C HIS A 192 -12.72 12.21 3.07
N GLY A 193 -12.37 12.15 4.35
CA GLY A 193 -11.34 11.25 4.84
C GLY A 193 -11.63 9.79 4.55
N PHE A 194 -12.89 9.35 4.75
CA PHE A 194 -13.33 8.00 4.46
C PHE A 194 -13.13 7.63 2.98
N VAL A 195 -13.49 8.51 2.06
CA VAL A 195 -13.29 8.32 0.61
C VAL A 195 -11.80 8.38 0.23
N THR A 196 -11.03 9.27 0.86
CA THR A 196 -9.58 9.35 0.66
C THR A 196 -8.89 8.04 1.03
N GLY A 197 -9.34 7.37 2.10
CA GLY A 197 -8.81 6.08 2.48
C GLY A 197 -9.04 4.97 1.44
N TYR A 198 -10.06 5.05 0.56
CA TYR A 198 -10.19 4.09 -0.55
C TYR A 198 -9.02 4.14 -1.53
N GLN A 199 -8.42 5.31 -1.70
CA GLN A 199 -7.35 5.53 -2.66
C GLN A 199 -6.05 4.83 -2.28
N THR A 200 -5.89 4.42 -1.01
CA THR A 200 -4.77 3.58 -0.58
C THR A 200 -4.86 2.16 -1.14
N MET A 201 -6.05 1.69 -1.49
CA MET A 201 -6.38 0.33 -1.97
C MET A 201 -6.14 -0.80 -0.95
N ASP A 202 -5.88 -0.46 0.30
CA ASP A 202 -5.48 -1.42 1.33
C ASP A 202 -6.54 -2.48 1.60
N ILE A 203 -7.84 -2.13 1.53
CA ILE A 203 -8.92 -3.11 1.72
C ILE A 203 -8.95 -4.18 0.63
N LEU A 204 -8.66 -3.83 -0.63
CA LEU A 204 -8.58 -4.78 -1.72
C LEU A 204 -7.31 -5.64 -1.61
N ALA A 205 -6.19 -5.03 -1.23
CA ALA A 205 -4.92 -5.70 -1.02
C ALA A 205 -4.99 -6.71 0.15
N ALA A 206 -5.75 -6.40 1.20
CA ALA A 206 -5.94 -7.26 2.36
C ALA A 206 -6.47 -8.66 1.99
N PHE A 207 -7.36 -8.74 1.01
CA PHE A 207 -7.90 -10.02 0.54
C PHE A 207 -6.83 -10.93 -0.09
N ASN A 208 -5.75 -10.35 -0.61
CA ASN A 208 -4.72 -11.07 -1.34
C ASN A 208 -3.50 -11.37 -0.48
N PHE A 209 -3.15 -10.48 0.46
CA PHE A 209 -1.95 -10.64 1.26
C PHE A 209 -2.00 -11.83 2.22
N GLY A 210 -3.20 -12.26 2.61
CA GLY A 210 -3.39 -13.38 3.54
C GLY A 210 -2.66 -14.66 3.12
N ALA A 211 -2.68 -15.01 1.82
CA ALA A 211 -2.03 -16.20 1.31
C ALA A 211 -0.50 -16.14 1.45
N VAL A 212 0.13 -15.03 1.04
CA VAL A 212 1.59 -14.86 1.15
C VAL A 212 2.03 -14.78 2.61
N ILE A 213 1.26 -14.15 3.47
CA ILE A 213 1.54 -14.10 4.91
C ILE A 213 1.44 -15.50 5.52
N ALA A 214 0.42 -16.29 5.16
CA ALA A 214 0.29 -17.68 5.60
C ALA A 214 1.51 -18.53 5.20
N MET A 215 1.97 -18.45 3.94
CA MET A 215 3.19 -19.12 3.48
C MET A 215 4.43 -18.72 4.29
N ASN A 216 4.56 -17.45 4.65
CA ASN A 216 5.68 -16.97 5.46
C ASN A 216 5.60 -17.43 6.92
N ILE A 217 4.38 -17.56 7.49
CA ILE A 217 4.15 -18.13 8.83
C ILE A 217 4.49 -19.64 8.82
N GLU A 218 4.06 -20.37 7.81
CA GLU A 218 4.38 -21.79 7.62
C GLU A 218 5.89 -22.03 7.49
N ALA A 219 6.60 -21.14 6.80
CA ALA A 219 8.06 -21.19 6.69
C ALA A 219 8.80 -20.98 8.04
N PHE A 220 8.12 -20.44 9.05
CA PHE A 220 8.61 -20.45 10.45
C PHE A 220 8.22 -21.71 11.24
N GLY A 221 7.55 -22.68 10.61
CA GLY A 221 7.23 -23.99 11.19
C GLY A 221 5.88 -24.08 11.87
N VAL A 222 4.97 -23.12 11.68
CA VAL A 222 3.56 -23.20 12.11
C VAL A 222 2.76 -23.86 10.99
N LYS A 223 2.44 -25.16 11.12
CA LYS A 223 1.80 -25.92 10.03
C LYS A 223 0.29 -26.15 10.22
N ASN A 224 -0.24 -25.93 11.42
CA ASN A 224 -1.67 -26.12 11.66
C ASN A 224 -2.49 -24.90 11.23
N ARG A 225 -3.61 -25.12 10.54
CA ARG A 225 -4.50 -24.07 10.01
C ARG A 225 -4.93 -23.05 11.07
N LYS A 226 -5.35 -23.51 12.25
CA LYS A 226 -5.78 -22.60 13.34
C LYS A 226 -4.63 -21.73 13.84
N GLY A 227 -3.42 -22.27 13.90
CA GLY A 227 -2.21 -21.50 14.27
C GLY A 227 -1.84 -20.47 13.22
N VAL A 228 -1.84 -20.83 11.93
CA VAL A 228 -1.58 -19.91 10.83
C VAL A 228 -2.60 -18.77 10.84
N ALA A 229 -3.90 -19.06 10.94
CA ALA A 229 -4.95 -18.06 11.00
C ALA A 229 -4.76 -17.11 12.20
N LYS A 230 -4.46 -17.63 13.40
CA LYS A 230 -4.19 -16.83 14.60
C LYS A 230 -3.00 -15.87 14.40
N GLU A 231 -1.89 -16.39 13.89
CA GLU A 231 -0.68 -15.57 13.68
C GLU A 231 -0.90 -14.55 12.54
N THR A 232 -1.69 -14.86 11.51
CA THR A 232 -2.11 -13.91 10.47
C THR A 232 -2.94 -12.76 11.05
N ILE A 233 -3.89 -13.07 11.95
CA ILE A 233 -4.72 -12.06 12.63
C ILE A 233 -3.83 -11.14 13.48
N LEU A 234 -2.90 -11.71 14.25
CA LEU A 234 -1.98 -10.93 15.08
C LEU A 234 -1.07 -10.04 14.24
N ALA A 235 -0.60 -10.55 13.09
CA ALA A 235 0.16 -9.76 12.12
C ALA A 235 -0.67 -8.60 11.55
N GLY A 236 -1.95 -8.85 11.23
CA GLY A 236 -2.89 -7.82 10.75
C GLY A 236 -3.09 -6.69 11.75
N ILE A 237 -3.28 -7.03 13.01
CA ILE A 237 -3.41 -6.05 14.11
C ILE A 237 -2.11 -5.25 14.26
N GLY A 238 -0.95 -5.91 14.28
CA GLY A 238 0.34 -5.24 14.39
C GLY A 238 0.64 -4.31 13.22
N ALA A 239 0.38 -4.75 11.99
CA ALA A 239 0.51 -3.92 10.80
C ALA A 239 -0.45 -2.72 10.83
N GLY A 240 -1.70 -2.93 11.26
CA GLY A 240 -2.71 -1.86 11.40
C GLY A 240 -2.28 -0.78 12.39
N ILE A 241 -1.72 -1.14 13.55
CA ILE A 241 -1.20 -0.19 14.53
C ILE A 241 -0.07 0.65 13.92
N LEU A 242 0.87 0.02 13.21
CA LEU A 242 1.96 0.72 12.54
C LEU A 242 1.46 1.67 11.45
N LEU A 243 0.49 1.23 10.64
CA LEU A 243 -0.14 2.07 9.62
C LEU A 243 -0.82 3.29 10.26
N CYS A 244 -1.57 3.09 11.36
CA CYS A 244 -2.22 4.17 12.10
C CYS A 244 -1.19 5.23 12.57
N ILE A 245 -0.08 4.79 13.15
CA ILE A 245 0.99 5.68 13.62
C ILE A 245 1.60 6.45 12.45
N VAL A 246 1.98 5.76 11.38
CA VAL A 246 2.65 6.39 10.22
C VAL A 246 1.73 7.34 9.48
N TYR A 247 0.44 6.97 9.28
CA TYR A 247 -0.53 7.85 8.62
C TYR A 247 -0.80 9.12 9.44
N SER A 248 -0.94 8.97 10.75
CA SER A 248 -1.12 10.13 11.64
C SER A 248 0.10 11.06 11.63
N ALA A 249 1.31 10.49 11.64
CA ALA A 249 2.55 11.25 11.56
C ALA A 249 2.69 12.00 10.23
N THR A 250 2.43 11.33 9.11
CA THR A 250 2.54 11.94 7.78
C THR A 250 1.43 12.95 7.50
N ALA A 251 0.20 12.72 7.99
CA ALA A 251 -0.87 13.71 7.95
C ALA A 251 -0.51 14.97 8.78
N TYR A 252 0.10 14.79 9.94
CA TYR A 252 0.57 15.92 10.74
C TYR A 252 1.67 16.73 10.04
N ILE A 253 2.57 16.08 9.28
CA ILE A 253 3.50 16.79 8.38
C ILE A 253 2.71 17.67 7.40
N GLY A 254 1.63 17.15 6.80
CA GLY A 254 0.74 17.92 5.92
C GLY A 254 0.15 19.14 6.60
N VAL A 255 -0.34 19.01 7.83
CA VAL A 255 -0.87 20.14 8.63
C VAL A 255 0.20 21.22 8.81
N LEU A 256 1.41 20.84 9.24
CA LEU A 256 2.50 21.79 9.50
C LEU A 256 2.96 22.54 8.24
N CYS A 257 2.89 21.90 7.09
CA CYS A 257 3.31 22.49 5.82
C CYS A 257 2.18 23.24 5.10
N SER A 258 0.93 23.09 5.51
CA SER A 258 -0.26 23.61 4.82
C SER A 258 -0.25 25.11 4.54
N SER A 259 0.34 25.93 5.44
CA SER A 259 0.43 27.38 5.27
C SER A 259 1.54 27.82 4.33
N LYS A 260 2.48 26.95 3.99
CA LYS A 260 3.68 27.25 3.18
C LYS A 260 3.61 26.69 1.77
N VAL A 261 2.86 25.64 1.58
CA VAL A 261 2.64 24.99 0.28
C VAL A 261 1.25 25.44 -0.19
N GLY A 262 1.18 26.26 -1.23
CA GLY A 262 -0.09 26.78 -1.78
C GLY A 262 -1.03 25.67 -2.25
N ASN A 263 -1.79 25.88 -3.33
CA ASN A 263 -2.59 24.81 -3.93
C ASN A 263 -1.69 23.69 -4.44
N VAL A 264 -1.79 22.52 -3.78
CA VAL A 264 -1.03 21.31 -4.13
C VAL A 264 -1.93 20.34 -4.90
N GLU A 265 -1.38 19.75 -5.94
CA GLU A 265 -2.10 18.73 -6.71
C GLU A 265 -2.08 17.36 -6.04
N ASN A 266 -1.02 17.10 -5.25
CA ASN A 266 -0.87 15.80 -4.57
C ASN A 266 0.06 15.89 -3.35
N GLY A 267 -0.02 14.90 -2.46
CA GLY A 267 0.76 14.85 -1.23
C GLY A 267 2.27 14.66 -1.41
N THR A 268 2.73 14.29 -2.62
CA THR A 268 4.17 14.18 -2.90
C THR A 268 4.85 15.53 -2.87
N GLN A 269 4.18 16.60 -3.37
CA GLN A 269 4.68 17.96 -3.35
C GLN A 269 4.87 18.46 -1.90
N ILE A 270 3.94 18.11 -1.01
CA ILE A 270 4.02 18.45 0.42
C ILE A 270 5.24 17.81 1.07
N LEU A 271 5.41 16.50 0.88
CA LEU A 271 6.55 15.78 1.46
C LEU A 271 7.87 16.27 0.88
N THR A 272 7.94 16.49 -0.43
CA THR A 272 9.15 17.04 -1.09
C THR A 272 9.52 18.40 -0.53
N TYR A 273 8.53 19.31 -0.39
CA TYR A 273 8.74 20.61 0.21
C TYR A 273 9.23 20.50 1.65
N ALA A 274 8.54 19.70 2.48
CA ALA A 274 8.86 19.52 3.90
C ALA A 274 10.30 19.02 4.09
N VAL A 275 10.67 17.99 3.33
CA VAL A 275 11.98 17.35 3.44
C VAL A 275 13.08 18.22 2.86
N HIS A 276 12.83 18.92 1.74
CA HIS A 276 13.77 19.90 1.18
C HIS A 276 14.01 21.06 2.14
N ALA A 277 12.97 21.59 2.78
CA ALA A 277 13.10 22.66 3.75
C ALA A 277 13.93 22.23 4.97
N CYS A 278 13.81 20.97 5.42
CA CYS A 278 14.55 20.46 6.60
C CYS A 278 15.98 20.06 6.28
N PHE A 279 16.22 19.40 5.15
CA PHE A 279 17.46 18.68 4.84
C PHE A 279 18.13 19.10 3.52
N GLY A 280 17.57 20.10 2.80
CA GLY A 280 18.12 20.57 1.51
C GLY A 280 18.16 19.45 0.46
N ILE A 281 19.29 19.37 -0.27
CA ILE A 281 19.48 18.35 -1.31
C ILE A 281 19.46 16.91 -0.76
N TYR A 282 19.98 16.69 0.45
CA TYR A 282 19.93 15.38 1.11
C TYR A 282 18.50 14.93 1.38
N GLY A 283 17.59 15.89 1.56
CA GLY A 283 16.18 15.63 1.70
C GLY A 283 15.56 15.00 0.46
N LYS A 284 15.92 15.45 -0.75
CA LYS A 284 15.46 14.86 -2.00
C LYS A 284 15.90 13.39 -2.12
N VAL A 285 17.15 13.08 -1.71
CA VAL A 285 17.67 11.70 -1.68
C VAL A 285 16.88 10.87 -0.67
N LEU A 286 16.65 11.39 0.53
CA LEU A 286 15.95 10.71 1.61
C LEU A 286 14.53 10.33 1.18
N ILE A 287 13.77 11.26 0.62
CA ILE A 287 12.39 11.00 0.17
C ILE A 287 12.37 10.01 -1.01
N GLY A 288 13.31 10.12 -1.94
CA GLY A 288 13.46 9.17 -3.05
C GLY A 288 13.68 7.73 -2.55
N ILE A 289 14.55 7.54 -1.56
CA ILE A 289 14.81 6.22 -0.95
C ILE A 289 13.54 5.69 -0.26
N ILE A 290 12.81 6.52 0.49
CA ILE A 290 11.57 6.13 1.16
C ILE A 290 10.53 5.66 0.15
N PHE A 291 10.29 6.45 -0.90
CA PHE A 291 9.32 6.08 -1.94
C PHE A 291 9.76 4.84 -2.71
N PHE A 292 11.05 4.71 -3.02
CA PHE A 292 11.57 3.50 -3.66
C PHE A 292 11.29 2.26 -2.81
N ILE A 293 11.68 2.27 -1.52
CA ILE A 293 11.50 1.13 -0.62
C ILE A 293 10.01 0.80 -0.46
N ALA A 294 9.17 1.79 -0.18
CA ALA A 294 7.74 1.59 0.02
C ALA A 294 7.07 1.02 -1.24
N CYS A 295 7.31 1.62 -2.40
CA CYS A 295 6.76 1.16 -3.66
C CYS A 295 7.28 -0.23 -4.06
N PHE A 296 8.58 -0.49 -3.87
CA PHE A 296 9.19 -1.77 -4.18
C PHE A 296 8.61 -2.91 -3.35
N ASN A 297 8.43 -2.69 -2.05
CA ASN A 297 7.87 -3.67 -1.14
C ASN A 297 6.44 -4.10 -1.55
N VAL A 298 5.59 -3.12 -1.85
CA VAL A 298 4.22 -3.39 -2.32
C VAL A 298 4.23 -4.08 -3.68
N CYS A 299 5.07 -3.64 -4.61
CA CYS A 299 5.21 -4.26 -5.94
C CYS A 299 5.56 -5.74 -5.81
N VAL A 300 6.61 -6.07 -5.06
CA VAL A 300 7.05 -7.46 -4.87
C VAL A 300 5.97 -8.28 -4.18
N GLY A 301 5.33 -7.74 -3.14
CA GLY A 301 4.22 -8.39 -2.45
C GLY A 301 3.06 -8.73 -3.38
N LEU A 302 2.61 -7.76 -4.19
CA LEU A 302 1.51 -7.95 -5.14
C LEU A 302 1.88 -8.89 -6.29
N LEU A 303 3.09 -8.79 -6.84
CA LEU A 303 3.58 -9.73 -7.84
C LEU A 303 3.53 -11.17 -7.33
N CYS A 304 3.97 -11.41 -6.10
CA CYS A 304 3.90 -12.72 -5.47
C CYS A 304 2.45 -13.20 -5.30
N CYS A 305 1.56 -12.34 -4.77
CA CYS A 305 0.16 -12.71 -4.54
C CYS A 305 -0.57 -13.04 -5.83
N CYS A 306 -0.46 -12.16 -6.84
CA CYS A 306 -1.13 -12.37 -8.13
C CYS A 306 -0.61 -13.62 -8.84
N SER A 307 0.71 -13.81 -8.88
CA SER A 307 1.31 -14.96 -9.54
C SER A 307 0.95 -16.28 -8.87
N ALA A 308 0.91 -16.31 -7.53
CA ALA A 308 0.49 -17.49 -6.77
C ALA A 308 -0.98 -17.82 -7.02
N TYR A 309 -1.86 -16.82 -6.97
CA TYR A 309 -3.29 -17.00 -7.20
C TYR A 309 -3.58 -17.55 -8.61
N PHE A 310 -2.99 -16.94 -9.66
CA PHE A 310 -3.22 -17.37 -11.03
C PHE A 310 -2.57 -18.71 -11.35
N HIS A 311 -1.47 -19.07 -10.70
CA HIS A 311 -0.91 -20.41 -10.78
C HIS A 311 -1.84 -21.45 -10.16
N GLU A 312 -2.47 -21.14 -9.02
CA GLU A 312 -3.49 -22.04 -8.42
C GLU A 312 -4.76 -22.13 -9.29
N LEU A 313 -5.19 -21.03 -9.90
CA LEU A 313 -6.36 -21.00 -10.78
C LEU A 313 -6.14 -21.77 -12.08
N VAL A 314 -4.95 -21.67 -12.66
CA VAL A 314 -4.56 -22.30 -13.94
C VAL A 314 -3.24 -23.06 -13.75
N PRO A 315 -3.25 -24.27 -13.16
CA PRO A 315 -2.05 -25.03 -12.85
C PRO A 315 -1.15 -25.39 -14.03
N LYS A 316 -1.71 -25.35 -15.26
CA LYS A 316 -0.95 -25.57 -16.51
C LYS A 316 0.13 -24.50 -16.75
N ILE A 317 -0.04 -23.31 -16.19
CA ILE A 317 0.91 -22.20 -16.32
C ILE A 317 1.70 -22.09 -15.01
N SER A 318 3.03 -22.18 -15.08
CA SER A 318 3.89 -22.11 -13.88
C SER A 318 3.83 -20.71 -13.23
N TYR A 319 4.10 -20.68 -11.93
CA TYR A 319 4.24 -19.43 -11.15
C TYR A 319 5.18 -18.42 -11.84
N PHE A 320 6.32 -18.88 -12.35
CA PHE A 320 7.30 -18.05 -13.03
C PHE A 320 6.73 -17.40 -14.31
N LYS A 321 5.95 -18.15 -15.10
CA LYS A 321 5.33 -17.59 -16.32
C LYS A 321 4.31 -16.51 -15.96
N TRP A 322 3.47 -16.72 -14.94
CA TRP A 322 2.55 -15.69 -14.45
C TRP A 322 3.28 -14.47 -13.92
N LEU A 323 4.37 -14.66 -13.17
CA LEU A 323 5.20 -13.58 -12.66
C LEU A 323 5.76 -12.72 -13.80
N LEU A 324 6.27 -13.34 -14.87
CA LEU A 324 6.76 -12.61 -16.04
C LEU A 324 5.63 -11.86 -16.76
N VAL A 325 4.50 -12.50 -16.99
CA VAL A 325 3.34 -11.87 -17.65
C VAL A 325 2.91 -10.62 -16.88
N PHE A 326 2.75 -10.71 -15.56
CA PHE A 326 2.33 -9.58 -14.75
C PHE A 326 3.40 -8.49 -14.66
N SER A 327 4.66 -8.85 -14.59
CA SER A 327 5.77 -7.88 -14.57
C SER A 327 5.86 -7.10 -15.89
N VAL A 328 5.80 -7.80 -17.03
CA VAL A 328 5.86 -7.16 -18.36
C VAL A 328 4.63 -6.27 -18.60
N PHE A 329 3.44 -6.77 -18.27
CA PHE A 329 2.21 -6.01 -18.46
C PHE A 329 2.20 -4.74 -17.57
N SER A 330 2.61 -4.87 -16.30
CA SER A 330 2.74 -3.74 -15.39
C SER A 330 3.81 -2.74 -15.83
N PHE A 331 4.92 -3.21 -16.38
CA PHE A 331 5.95 -2.35 -16.97
C PHE A 331 5.37 -1.48 -18.09
N VAL A 332 4.66 -2.07 -19.04
CA VAL A 332 4.05 -1.33 -20.15
C VAL A 332 3.08 -0.25 -19.64
N ILE A 333 2.20 -0.60 -18.69
CA ILE A 333 1.26 0.37 -18.11
C ILE A 333 1.99 1.47 -17.33
N SER A 334 3.07 1.15 -16.62
CA SER A 334 3.82 2.14 -15.83
C SER A 334 4.46 3.23 -16.71
N CYS A 335 4.76 2.95 -17.98
CA CYS A 335 5.27 3.93 -18.92
C CYS A 335 4.26 5.05 -19.23
N ALA A 336 2.94 4.82 -19.04
CA ALA A 336 1.92 5.85 -19.22
C ALA A 336 1.98 6.97 -18.15
N GLY A 337 2.66 6.72 -17.03
CA GLY A 337 2.86 7.68 -15.95
C GLY A 337 1.79 7.67 -14.86
N LEU A 338 2.12 8.31 -13.73
CA LEU A 338 1.31 8.27 -12.51
C LEU A 338 -0.10 8.82 -12.70
N ASN A 339 -0.23 10.00 -13.30
CA ASN A 339 -1.53 10.68 -13.45
C ASN A 339 -2.52 9.88 -14.31
N ALA A 340 -2.04 9.27 -15.40
CA ALA A 340 -2.88 8.41 -16.23
C ALA A 340 -3.42 7.21 -15.43
N ILE A 341 -2.56 6.56 -14.64
CA ILE A 341 -2.95 5.42 -13.80
C ILE A 341 -3.96 5.85 -12.73
N LEU A 342 -3.76 6.99 -12.07
CA LEU A 342 -4.65 7.50 -11.03
C LEU A 342 -6.05 7.82 -11.59
N ASN A 343 -6.12 8.47 -12.74
CA ASN A 343 -7.39 8.83 -13.38
C ASN A 343 -8.26 7.60 -13.72
N VAL A 344 -7.62 6.51 -14.16
CA VAL A 344 -8.34 5.25 -14.45
C VAL A 344 -8.73 4.51 -13.17
N SER A 345 -7.89 4.56 -12.14
CA SER A 345 -8.12 3.77 -10.92
C SER A 345 -9.27 4.29 -10.06
N LEU A 346 -9.44 5.61 -9.95
CA LEU A 346 -10.42 6.23 -9.04
C LEU A 346 -11.88 5.79 -9.27
N PRO A 347 -12.42 5.78 -10.52
CA PRO A 347 -13.78 5.31 -10.77
C PRO A 347 -13.98 3.84 -10.38
N ILE A 348 -12.98 3.00 -10.67
CA ILE A 348 -13.05 1.57 -10.41
C ILE A 348 -13.06 1.30 -8.90
N LEU A 349 -12.24 2.01 -8.14
CA LEU A 349 -12.18 1.88 -6.68
C LEU A 349 -13.48 2.26 -6.00
N LYS A 350 -14.20 3.27 -6.51
CA LYS A 350 -15.53 3.65 -5.98
C LYS A 350 -16.57 2.54 -6.07
N VAL A 351 -16.40 1.59 -7.00
CA VAL A 351 -17.28 0.42 -7.14
C VAL A 351 -16.74 -0.76 -6.33
N MET A 352 -15.44 -1.03 -6.43
CA MET A 352 -14.85 -2.25 -5.85
C MET A 352 -14.72 -2.19 -4.32
N CYS A 353 -14.44 -1.00 -3.75
CA CYS A 353 -14.27 -0.87 -2.29
C CYS A 353 -15.56 -1.13 -1.50
N PRO A 354 -16.75 -0.61 -1.86
CA PRO A 354 -18.00 -0.96 -1.19
C PRO A 354 -18.29 -2.46 -1.21
N ILE A 355 -18.03 -3.14 -2.32
CA ILE A 355 -18.20 -4.60 -2.42
C ILE A 355 -17.23 -5.31 -1.46
N ALA A 356 -15.99 -4.86 -1.39
CA ALA A 356 -14.98 -5.37 -0.46
C ALA A 356 -15.41 -5.19 1.00
N ILE A 357 -15.96 -4.02 1.35
CA ILE A 357 -16.48 -3.74 2.69
C ILE A 357 -17.62 -4.71 3.04
N ALA A 358 -18.60 -4.83 2.15
CA ALA A 358 -19.74 -5.73 2.35
C ALA A 358 -19.27 -7.20 2.55
N LEU A 359 -18.33 -7.66 1.73
CA LEU A 359 -17.75 -9.00 1.83
C LEU A 359 -16.98 -9.20 3.14
N THR A 360 -16.26 -8.17 3.61
CA THR A 360 -15.56 -8.20 4.89
C THR A 360 -16.51 -8.42 6.05
N PHE A 361 -17.58 -7.60 6.15
CA PHE A 361 -18.58 -7.73 7.21
C PHE A 361 -19.35 -9.05 7.13
N TYR A 362 -19.72 -9.48 5.92
CA TYR A 362 -20.34 -10.79 5.72
C TYR A 362 -19.49 -11.92 6.29
N GLY A 363 -18.18 -11.92 6.02
CA GLY A 363 -17.29 -12.96 6.53
C GLY A 363 -17.01 -12.87 8.05
N LEU A 364 -17.14 -11.69 8.66
CA LEU A 364 -17.01 -11.54 10.10
C LEU A 364 -18.23 -12.09 10.85
N VAL A 365 -19.45 -11.88 10.31
CA VAL A 365 -20.74 -12.27 10.92
C VAL A 365 -21.01 -13.77 10.70
N ARG A 366 -20.69 -14.29 9.53
CA ARG A 366 -20.96 -15.68 9.19
C ARG A 366 -19.92 -16.59 9.82
N HIS A 367 -20.31 -17.26 10.92
CA HIS A 367 -19.50 -18.33 11.47
C HIS A 367 -19.45 -19.49 10.46
N LYS A 368 -18.26 -20.05 10.21
CA LYS A 368 -18.12 -21.31 9.48
C LYS A 368 -18.97 -22.35 10.21
N ARG A 369 -20.08 -22.77 9.62
CA ARG A 369 -20.71 -24.02 10.05
C ARG A 369 -19.66 -25.10 9.80
N GLN A 370 -19.15 -25.67 10.89
CA GLN A 370 -18.20 -26.80 10.87
C GLN A 370 -18.83 -28.03 10.22
#